data_ded4ec390995997b18ed073f2fd4a98f
#
_entry.id   ded4ec390995997b18ed073f2fd4a98f
#
_cell.length_a   1.000
_cell.length_b   1.000
_cell.length_c   1.000
_cell.angle_alpha   90.00
_cell.angle_beta   90.00
_cell.angle_gamma   90.00
#
_symmetry.space_group_name_H-M   'P 1'
#
loop_
_entity.id
_entity.type
_entity.pdbx_description
1 polymer ?
#
loop_
_entity_poly.entity_id
_entity_poly.type
_entity_poly.pdbx_seq_one_letter_code
_entity_poly.pdbx_strand_id
1 'polypeptide(L)'
;NEELRLLIDSMLFSKHIPYSQAKELIKKLESLSNIYFKSCSQYIYPLPVERTDNKQVFYNIAILDDAIRKKKKVLFEYAEYHTDKKMHLKKREDGSVREYIITPYQMAVQEGKYYLICNYDKYDDISNYRVDRIRNIQILEEKGKPFETLKWSGHQPMNLNEYMREHVYMYSSENAFVKFRIVKAMISDVIDLFGKGVNFSEETDTHVSVSVHVNERAAEQFAKNYAPDVVILQPKRLRDKLRDDLKKSWEAYED
;
A
#
# COMPACT_ATOMS: atom_id res chain seq x y z
N ASN A 1 19.98 1.87 25.27
CA ASN A 1 18.56 2.11 25.62
C ASN A 1 17.79 2.90 24.55
N GLU A 2 18.48 3.69 23.73
CA GLU A 2 17.86 4.47 22.64
C GLU A 2 17.33 3.57 21.52
N GLU A 3 18.07 2.53 21.16
CA GLU A 3 17.66 1.53 20.17
C GLU A 3 16.40 0.78 20.62
N LEU A 4 16.33 0.38 21.89
CA LEU A 4 15.16 -0.26 22.46
C LEU A 4 13.94 0.65 22.46
N ARG A 5 14.13 1.94 22.75
CA ARG A 5 13.08 2.95 22.63
C ARG A 5 12.55 3.05 21.20
N LEU A 6 13.46 3.12 20.22
CA LEU A 6 13.08 3.19 18.80
C LEU A 6 12.26 1.97 18.38
N LEU A 7 12.61 0.78 18.86
CA LEU A 7 11.84 -0.46 18.61
C LEU A 7 10.43 -0.37 19.22
N ILE A 8 10.32 0.11 20.47
CA ILE A 8 9.02 0.29 21.14
C ILE A 8 8.17 1.33 20.41
N ASP A 9 8.75 2.47 20.03
CA ASP A 9 8.04 3.50 19.27
C ASP A 9 7.55 2.95 17.93
N SER A 10 8.37 2.14 17.24
CA SER A 10 7.97 1.46 16.00
C SER A 10 6.78 0.53 16.20
N MET A 11 6.70 -0.17 17.32
CA MET A 11 5.54 -0.99 17.69
C MET A 11 4.29 -0.13 17.95
N LEU A 12 4.45 1.05 18.57
CA LEU A 12 3.34 1.96 18.83
C LEU A 12 2.74 2.50 17.53
N PHE A 13 3.54 2.76 16.50
CA PHE A 13 3.08 3.27 15.20
C PHE A 13 2.61 2.18 14.23
N SER A 14 2.83 0.90 14.54
CA SER A 14 2.42 -0.20 13.69
C SER A 14 0.90 -0.31 13.57
N LYS A 15 0.39 -0.21 12.34
CA LYS A 15 -1.06 -0.32 12.04
C LYS A 15 -1.51 -1.77 11.80
N HIS A 16 -0.56 -2.67 11.54
CA HIS A 16 -0.84 -4.07 11.17
C HIS A 16 -0.78 -5.04 12.36
N ILE A 17 -0.42 -4.57 13.55
CA ILE A 17 -0.38 -5.37 14.77
C ILE A 17 -1.58 -4.98 15.65
N PRO A 18 -2.45 -5.94 16.03
CA PRO A 18 -3.53 -5.67 16.97
C PRO A 18 -3.00 -5.08 18.29
N TYR A 19 -3.76 -4.18 18.90
CA TYR A 19 -3.32 -3.49 20.12
C TYR A 19 -2.89 -4.43 21.24
N SER A 20 -3.63 -5.53 21.46
CA SER A 20 -3.29 -6.53 22.47
C SER A 20 -1.92 -7.18 22.21
N GLN A 21 -1.64 -7.56 20.96
CA GLN A 21 -0.36 -8.15 20.57
C GLN A 21 0.79 -7.13 20.64
N ALA A 22 0.56 -5.89 20.23
CA ALA A 22 1.55 -4.82 20.36
C ALA A 22 1.94 -4.59 21.81
N LYS A 23 0.97 -4.58 22.73
CA LYS A 23 1.22 -4.44 24.17
C LYS A 23 2.06 -5.58 24.74
N GLU A 24 1.81 -6.82 24.31
CA GLU A 24 2.61 -7.99 24.72
C GLU A 24 4.05 -7.93 24.19
N LEU A 25 4.22 -7.53 22.92
CA LEU A 25 5.54 -7.36 22.30
C LEU A 25 6.33 -6.25 22.99
N ILE A 26 5.70 -5.10 23.29
CA ILE A 26 6.34 -4.00 24.03
C ILE A 26 6.84 -4.49 25.39
N LYS A 27 6.03 -5.24 26.16
CA LYS A 27 6.47 -5.82 27.43
C LYS A 27 7.68 -6.76 27.28
N LYS A 28 7.71 -7.56 26.21
CA LYS A 28 8.86 -8.43 25.92
C LYS A 28 10.10 -7.61 25.59
N LEU A 29 9.96 -6.53 24.80
CA LEU A 29 11.08 -5.62 24.49
C LEU A 29 11.59 -4.94 25.78
N GLU A 30 10.72 -4.42 26.62
CA GLU A 30 11.08 -3.82 27.91
C GLU A 30 11.85 -4.81 28.81
N SER A 31 11.50 -6.10 28.80
CA SER A 31 12.20 -7.13 29.57
C SER A 31 13.62 -7.44 29.08
N LEU A 32 14.01 -6.99 27.89
CA LEU A 32 15.38 -7.10 27.38
C LEU A 32 16.33 -6.04 27.97
N SER A 33 15.79 -5.05 28.65
CA SER A 33 16.56 -4.00 29.30
C SER A 33 16.79 -4.25 30.80
N ASN A 34 17.55 -3.36 31.43
CA ASN A 34 17.72 -3.40 32.88
C ASN A 34 16.45 -2.88 33.59
N ILE A 35 16.36 -3.13 34.91
CA ILE A 35 15.24 -2.77 35.77
C ILE A 35 14.94 -1.24 35.83
N TYR A 36 15.89 -0.43 35.41
CA TYR A 36 15.76 1.04 35.40
C TYR A 36 15.21 1.59 34.08
N PHE A 37 15.07 0.76 33.06
CA PHE A 37 14.50 1.20 31.81
C PHE A 37 12.97 1.36 31.96
N LYS A 38 12.52 2.60 31.92
CA LYS A 38 11.09 2.90 31.76
C LYS A 38 10.91 3.46 30.35
N SER A 39 10.07 2.86 29.56
CA SER A 39 9.76 3.42 28.25
C SER A 39 9.12 4.80 28.45
N CYS A 40 9.84 5.85 28.03
CA CYS A 40 9.36 7.23 28.11
C CYS A 40 8.37 7.52 26.95
N SER A 41 7.40 6.64 26.73
CA SER A 41 6.38 6.81 25.69
C SER A 41 5.33 7.87 26.05
N GLN A 42 5.41 8.46 27.24
CA GLN A 42 4.40 9.44 27.72
C GLN A 42 4.29 10.71 26.86
N TYR A 43 5.28 11.00 26.03
CA TYR A 43 5.30 12.17 25.14
C TYR A 43 5.12 11.82 23.66
N ILE A 44 5.03 10.53 23.33
CA ILE A 44 4.85 10.04 21.96
C ILE A 44 3.56 9.24 21.93
N TYR A 45 2.52 9.83 21.33
CA TYR A 45 1.24 9.17 21.14
C TYR A 45 1.06 8.81 19.67
N PRO A 46 0.74 7.56 19.34
CA PRO A 46 0.31 7.24 18.01
C PRO A 46 -0.99 7.98 17.72
N LEU A 47 -1.16 8.45 16.49
CA LEU A 47 -2.46 8.94 16.05
C LEU A 47 -3.53 7.88 16.35
N PRO A 48 -4.76 8.28 16.72
CA PRO A 48 -5.87 7.37 16.98
C PRO A 48 -6.35 6.73 15.67
N VAL A 49 -5.44 6.02 15.01
CA VAL A 49 -5.73 5.25 13.81
C VAL A 49 -6.13 3.86 14.24
N GLU A 50 -7.27 3.39 13.76
CA GLU A 50 -7.71 2.03 14.02
C GLU A 50 -6.66 1.03 13.52
N ARG A 51 -6.21 0.18 14.41
CA ARG A 51 -5.34 -0.96 14.11
C ARG A 51 -6.19 -2.09 13.55
N THR A 52 -5.55 -3.02 12.87
CA THR A 52 -6.24 -4.25 12.49
C THR A 52 -6.71 -5.01 13.73
N ASP A 53 -7.86 -5.64 13.63
CA ASP A 53 -8.37 -6.61 14.62
C ASP A 53 -8.01 -8.07 14.26
N ASN A 54 -7.37 -8.27 13.10
CA ASN A 54 -6.95 -9.59 12.66
C ASN A 54 -5.77 -10.13 13.45
N LYS A 55 -6.05 -10.96 14.43
CA LYS A 55 -5.04 -11.64 15.27
C LYS A 55 -4.19 -12.66 14.50
N GLN A 56 -4.58 -13.03 13.28
CA GLN A 56 -3.88 -13.99 12.43
C GLN A 56 -2.85 -13.35 11.49
N VAL A 57 -2.59 -12.06 11.58
CA VAL A 57 -1.68 -11.36 10.65
C VAL A 57 -0.30 -12.03 10.61
N PHE A 58 0.28 -12.36 11.75
CA PHE A 58 1.59 -13.03 11.81
C PHE A 58 1.54 -14.45 11.21
N TYR A 59 0.44 -15.17 11.42
CA TYR A 59 0.22 -16.47 10.81
C TYR A 59 0.11 -16.34 9.27
N ASN A 60 -0.65 -15.36 8.79
CA ASN A 60 -0.77 -15.08 7.36
C ASN A 60 0.58 -14.75 6.73
N ILE A 61 1.40 -13.93 7.41
CA ILE A 61 2.76 -13.59 6.95
C ILE A 61 3.62 -14.86 6.84
N ALA A 62 3.60 -15.74 7.85
CA ALA A 62 4.39 -16.96 7.85
C ALA A 62 3.97 -17.94 6.73
N ILE A 63 2.67 -18.08 6.48
CA ILE A 63 2.13 -18.89 5.38
C ILE A 63 2.54 -18.30 4.01
N LEU A 64 2.43 -17.00 3.85
CA LEU A 64 2.81 -16.32 2.61
C LEU A 64 4.31 -16.44 2.34
N ASP A 65 5.16 -16.27 3.36
CA ASP A 65 6.60 -16.45 3.25
C ASP A 65 6.96 -17.88 2.78
N ASP A 66 6.34 -18.88 3.38
CA ASP A 66 6.53 -20.29 3.00
C ASP A 66 6.06 -20.57 1.56
N ALA A 67 4.91 -20.01 1.16
CA ALA A 67 4.37 -20.17 -0.19
C ALA A 67 5.26 -19.50 -1.25
N ILE A 68 5.76 -18.29 -0.97
CA ILE A 68 6.71 -17.57 -1.85
C ILE A 68 7.99 -18.38 -2.02
N ARG A 69 8.58 -18.84 -0.91
CA ARG A 69 9.80 -19.65 -0.92
C ARG A 69 9.64 -20.95 -1.70
N LYS A 70 8.48 -21.61 -1.55
CA LYS A 70 8.14 -22.86 -2.26
C LYS A 70 7.63 -22.64 -3.69
N LYS A 71 7.42 -21.40 -4.10
CA LYS A 71 6.81 -21.02 -5.39
C LYS A 71 5.47 -21.72 -5.62
N LYS A 72 4.63 -21.78 -4.58
CA LYS A 72 3.30 -22.39 -4.61
C LYS A 72 2.20 -21.32 -4.60
N LYS A 73 1.06 -21.69 -5.15
CA LYS A 73 -0.15 -20.87 -5.05
C LYS A 73 -0.72 -20.90 -3.64
N VAL A 74 -1.50 -19.88 -3.33
CA VAL A 74 -2.30 -19.82 -2.10
C VAL A 74 -3.75 -19.56 -2.45
N LEU A 75 -4.63 -20.10 -1.62
CA LEU A 75 -6.06 -19.81 -1.60
C LEU A 75 -6.35 -19.03 -0.33
N PHE A 76 -7.16 -17.98 -0.43
CA PHE A 76 -7.65 -17.24 0.72
C PHE A 76 -9.00 -16.58 0.45
N GLU A 77 -9.69 -16.18 1.50
CA GLU A 77 -10.83 -15.28 1.50
C GLU A 77 -10.37 -13.86 1.85
N TYR A 78 -11.09 -12.86 1.36
CA TYR A 78 -10.72 -11.46 1.58
C TYR A 78 -11.86 -10.68 2.20
N ALA A 79 -11.54 -9.91 3.23
CA ALA A 79 -12.52 -9.13 3.97
C ALA A 79 -12.39 -7.62 3.66
N GLU A 80 -13.52 -6.92 3.78
CA GLU A 80 -13.61 -5.46 3.66
C GLU A 80 -14.55 -4.87 4.70
N TYR A 81 -14.37 -3.59 5.02
CA TYR A 81 -15.27 -2.90 5.94
C TYR A 81 -16.60 -2.58 5.26
N HIS A 82 -17.69 -2.74 6.01
CA HIS A 82 -19.01 -2.28 5.66
C HIS A 82 -19.43 -1.07 6.53
N THR A 83 -20.62 -0.53 6.29
CA THR A 83 -21.18 0.63 7.02
C THR A 83 -21.37 0.38 8.51
N ASP A 84 -21.48 -0.88 8.93
CA ASP A 84 -21.50 -1.30 10.34
C ASP A 84 -20.12 -1.26 11.01
N LYS A 85 -19.09 -0.78 10.29
CA LYS A 85 -17.68 -0.69 10.71
C LYS A 85 -17.02 -2.04 11.05
N LYS A 86 -17.63 -3.15 10.62
CA LYS A 86 -17.08 -4.50 10.79
C LYS A 86 -16.51 -5.04 9.48
N MET A 87 -15.58 -5.98 9.63
CA MET A 87 -14.98 -6.68 8.49
C MET A 87 -15.89 -7.83 8.04
N HIS A 88 -16.31 -7.80 6.79
CA HIS A 88 -17.12 -8.84 6.16
C HIS A 88 -16.35 -9.49 5.02
N LEU A 89 -16.52 -10.80 4.85
CA LEU A 89 -15.94 -11.50 3.70
C LEU A 89 -16.61 -11.04 2.41
N LYS A 90 -15.79 -10.83 1.39
CA LYS A 90 -16.29 -10.51 0.04
C LYS A 90 -17.10 -11.67 -0.50
N LYS A 91 -18.27 -11.36 -1.06
CA LYS A 91 -19.18 -12.33 -1.66
C LYS A 91 -19.20 -12.19 -3.17
N ARG A 92 -19.58 -13.26 -3.84
CA ARG A 92 -19.96 -13.29 -5.26
C ARG A 92 -21.40 -12.79 -5.41
N GLU A 93 -21.84 -12.62 -6.63
CA GLU A 93 -23.23 -12.21 -6.94
C GLU A 93 -24.27 -13.22 -6.44
N ASP A 94 -23.91 -14.50 -6.38
CA ASP A 94 -24.74 -15.59 -5.84
C ASP A 94 -24.80 -15.65 -4.31
N GLY A 95 -24.11 -14.73 -3.61
CA GLY A 95 -24.04 -14.67 -2.16
C GLY A 95 -22.99 -15.58 -1.52
N SER A 96 -22.33 -16.47 -2.28
CA SER A 96 -21.24 -17.31 -1.78
C SER A 96 -19.99 -16.47 -1.45
N VAL A 97 -19.19 -16.95 -0.50
CA VAL A 97 -17.90 -16.29 -0.16
C VAL A 97 -16.96 -16.39 -1.37
N ARG A 98 -16.33 -15.28 -1.70
CA ARG A 98 -15.37 -15.23 -2.80
C ARG A 98 -14.01 -15.71 -2.35
N GLU A 99 -13.53 -16.78 -2.96
CA GLU A 99 -12.19 -17.31 -2.81
C GLU A 99 -11.25 -16.73 -3.86
N TYR A 100 -10.01 -16.52 -3.46
CA TYR A 100 -8.93 -15.99 -4.28
C TYR A 100 -7.81 -17.00 -4.36
N ILE A 101 -7.56 -17.55 -5.55
CA ILE A 101 -6.40 -18.39 -5.85
C ILE A 101 -5.38 -17.49 -6.55
N ILE A 102 -4.24 -17.33 -5.93
CA ILE A 102 -3.21 -16.40 -6.40
C ILE A 102 -1.81 -17.02 -6.35
N THR A 103 -0.91 -16.50 -7.15
CA THR A 103 0.52 -16.74 -7.06
C THR A 103 1.17 -15.61 -6.27
N PRO A 104 1.68 -15.85 -5.04
CA PRO A 104 2.37 -14.83 -4.27
C PRO A 104 3.79 -14.63 -4.79
N TYR A 105 4.24 -13.38 -4.91
CA TYR A 105 5.61 -13.06 -5.33
C TYR A 105 6.42 -12.42 -4.23
N GLN A 106 5.87 -11.43 -3.54
CA GLN A 106 6.58 -10.65 -2.54
C GLN A 106 5.62 -10.04 -1.53
N MET A 107 6.12 -9.76 -0.33
CA MET A 107 5.44 -8.89 0.63
C MET A 107 6.16 -7.56 0.75
N ALA A 108 5.41 -6.48 0.90
CA ALA A 108 5.91 -5.13 1.10
C ALA A 108 5.20 -4.46 2.27
N VAL A 109 5.85 -3.47 2.88
CA VAL A 109 5.24 -2.64 3.93
C VAL A 109 5.08 -1.23 3.38
N GLN A 110 3.85 -0.72 3.41
CA GLN A 110 3.52 0.65 3.03
C GLN A 110 2.59 1.26 4.08
N GLU A 111 2.93 2.44 4.57
CA GLU A 111 2.17 3.16 5.62
C GLU A 111 1.83 2.28 6.84
N GLY A 112 2.77 1.45 7.27
CA GLY A 112 2.62 0.56 8.43
C GLY A 112 1.63 -0.60 8.21
N LYS A 113 1.37 -1.00 6.97
CA LYS A 113 0.54 -2.14 6.58
C LYS A 113 1.31 -3.07 5.66
N TYR A 114 1.12 -4.39 5.85
CA TYR A 114 1.66 -5.39 4.93
C TYR A 114 0.76 -5.53 3.71
N TYR A 115 1.39 -5.52 2.54
CA TYR A 115 0.77 -5.81 1.25
C TYR A 115 1.40 -7.05 0.64
N LEU A 116 0.57 -7.92 0.11
CA LEU A 116 0.97 -9.04 -0.72
C LEU A 116 0.92 -8.61 -2.18
N ILE A 117 2.06 -8.69 -2.86
CA ILE A 117 2.19 -8.48 -4.30
C ILE A 117 2.07 -9.85 -4.95
N CYS A 118 1.09 -10.04 -5.80
CA CYS A 118 0.74 -11.35 -6.35
C CYS A 118 0.10 -11.23 -7.74
N ASN A 119 -0.06 -12.36 -8.40
CA ASN A 119 -0.89 -12.48 -9.59
C ASN A 119 -2.16 -13.28 -9.24
N TYR A 120 -3.31 -12.77 -9.65
CA TYR A 120 -4.55 -13.53 -9.65
C TYR A 120 -4.63 -14.30 -10.98
N ASP A 121 -4.65 -15.60 -10.90
CA ASP A 121 -4.49 -16.52 -12.05
C ASP A 121 -5.36 -16.21 -13.27
N LYS A 122 -6.51 -15.60 -13.04
CA LYS A 122 -7.46 -15.20 -14.08
C LYS A 122 -6.92 -14.09 -14.99
N TYR A 123 -5.92 -13.33 -14.52
CA TYR A 123 -5.39 -12.15 -15.21
C TYR A 123 -3.88 -12.25 -15.40
N ASP A 124 -3.35 -11.51 -16.37
CA ASP A 124 -1.89 -11.38 -16.58
C ASP A 124 -1.30 -10.15 -15.87
N ASP A 125 -2.01 -9.66 -14.87
CA ASP A 125 -1.70 -8.46 -14.11
C ASP A 125 -1.22 -8.77 -12.70
N ILE A 126 -0.61 -7.75 -12.06
CA ILE A 126 -0.27 -7.77 -10.65
C ILE A 126 -1.41 -7.20 -9.83
N SER A 127 -1.66 -7.84 -8.70
CA SER A 127 -2.64 -7.42 -7.71
C SER A 127 -1.96 -7.23 -6.36
N ASN A 128 -2.44 -6.24 -5.61
CA ASN A 128 -1.98 -5.96 -4.25
C ASN A 128 -3.11 -6.22 -3.25
N TYR A 129 -2.86 -7.09 -2.27
CA TYR A 129 -3.80 -7.38 -1.20
C TYR A 129 -3.21 -7.02 0.15
N ARG A 130 -3.98 -6.38 1.00
CA ARG A 130 -3.60 -6.14 2.40
C ARG A 130 -3.62 -7.46 3.17
N VAL A 131 -2.50 -7.81 3.79
CA VAL A 131 -2.36 -9.08 4.52
C VAL A 131 -3.28 -9.16 5.75
N ASP A 132 -3.56 -8.04 6.41
CA ASP A 132 -4.47 -7.96 7.55
C ASP A 132 -5.96 -8.22 7.19
N ARG A 133 -6.30 -8.16 5.90
CA ARG A 133 -7.64 -8.47 5.39
C ARG A 133 -7.80 -9.90 4.88
N ILE A 134 -6.71 -10.65 4.82
CA ILE A 134 -6.73 -12.07 4.41
C ILE A 134 -7.32 -12.92 5.54
N ARG A 135 -8.18 -13.86 5.15
CA ARG A 135 -8.81 -14.86 6.03
C ARG A 135 -8.66 -16.25 5.41
N ASN A 136 -8.63 -17.27 6.25
CA ASN A 136 -8.65 -18.68 5.85
C ASN A 136 -7.61 -19.04 4.77
N ILE A 137 -6.36 -18.55 4.94
CA ILE A 137 -5.27 -18.76 3.98
C ILE A 137 -4.77 -20.21 4.02
N GLN A 138 -4.54 -20.79 2.83
CA GLN A 138 -4.01 -22.14 2.64
C GLN A 138 -3.01 -22.16 1.49
N ILE A 139 -1.91 -22.92 1.63
CA ILE A 139 -0.97 -23.20 0.54
C ILE A 139 -1.55 -24.34 -0.29
N LEU A 140 -1.60 -24.16 -1.61
CA LEU A 140 -2.01 -25.19 -2.55
C LEU A 140 -0.81 -26.02 -3.01
N GLU A 141 -1.06 -27.25 -3.49
CA GLU A 141 0.00 -28.07 -4.10
C GLU A 141 0.45 -27.55 -5.48
N GLU A 142 -0.38 -26.72 -6.11
CA GLU A 142 -0.11 -26.14 -7.41
C GLU A 142 1.07 -25.18 -7.39
N LYS A 143 1.92 -25.28 -8.43
CA LYS A 143 3.00 -24.32 -8.66
C LYS A 143 2.45 -22.96 -9.07
N GLY A 144 3.07 -21.92 -8.53
CA GLY A 144 2.78 -20.54 -8.91
C GLY A 144 3.24 -20.23 -10.33
N LYS A 145 2.61 -19.25 -10.96
CA LYS A 145 2.99 -18.69 -12.26
C LYS A 145 4.29 -17.90 -12.10
N PRO A 146 5.35 -18.15 -12.88
CA PRO A 146 6.59 -17.36 -12.79
C PRO A 146 6.32 -15.88 -13.07
N PHE A 147 6.91 -14.98 -12.30
CA PHE A 147 6.72 -13.54 -12.44
C PHE A 147 7.09 -13.04 -13.84
N GLU A 148 8.18 -13.55 -14.40
CA GLU A 148 8.74 -13.19 -15.70
C GLU A 148 7.79 -13.53 -16.86
N THR A 149 6.79 -14.37 -16.63
CA THR A 149 5.77 -14.73 -17.65
C THR A 149 4.60 -13.76 -17.68
N LEU A 150 4.51 -12.85 -16.71
CA LEU A 150 3.48 -11.84 -16.70
C LEU A 150 3.79 -10.76 -17.75
N LYS A 151 2.77 -10.33 -18.47
CA LYS A 151 2.88 -9.26 -19.48
C LYS A 151 3.49 -7.98 -18.88
N TRP A 152 3.15 -7.70 -17.64
CA TRP A 152 3.63 -6.51 -16.91
C TRP A 152 5.14 -6.56 -16.58
N SER A 153 5.71 -7.74 -16.39
CA SER A 153 7.12 -7.90 -15.98
C SER A 153 8.15 -7.46 -17.02
N GLY A 154 7.74 -7.31 -18.29
CA GLY A 154 8.69 -7.11 -19.40
C GLY A 154 9.70 -8.27 -19.52
N HIS A 155 9.35 -9.47 -19.05
CA HIS A 155 10.20 -10.66 -18.99
C HIS A 155 11.42 -10.54 -18.06
N GLN A 156 11.38 -9.60 -17.11
CA GLN A 156 12.44 -9.38 -16.13
C GLN A 156 12.01 -9.90 -14.74
N PRO A 157 12.97 -10.28 -13.88
CA PRO A 157 12.70 -10.57 -12.48
C PRO A 157 12.12 -9.36 -11.76
N MET A 158 11.33 -9.60 -10.72
CA MET A 158 10.72 -8.54 -9.93
C MET A 158 11.79 -7.68 -9.22
N ASN A 159 11.78 -6.38 -9.51
CA ASN A 159 12.54 -5.38 -8.77
C ASN A 159 11.62 -4.69 -7.75
N LEU A 160 11.69 -5.13 -6.49
CA LEU A 160 10.82 -4.60 -5.44
C LEU A 160 11.03 -3.10 -5.20
N ASN A 161 12.27 -2.61 -5.28
CA ASN A 161 12.55 -1.19 -5.07
C ASN A 161 11.90 -0.31 -6.14
N GLU A 162 11.95 -0.72 -7.39
CA GLU A 162 11.31 -0.04 -8.51
C GLU A 162 9.79 -0.11 -8.37
N TYR A 163 9.27 -1.32 -8.08
CA TYR A 163 7.85 -1.52 -7.85
C TYR A 163 7.29 -0.59 -6.76
N MET A 164 7.97 -0.47 -5.61
CA MET A 164 7.54 0.37 -4.50
C MET A 164 7.59 1.87 -4.84
N ARG A 165 8.56 2.32 -5.64
CA ARG A 165 8.62 3.71 -6.11
C ARG A 165 7.44 4.08 -7.02
N GLU A 166 7.01 3.14 -7.85
CA GLU A 166 5.94 3.34 -8.81
C GLU A 166 4.55 3.19 -8.17
N HIS A 167 4.41 2.34 -7.15
CA HIS A 167 3.14 2.01 -6.50
C HIS A 167 3.00 2.63 -5.11
N VAL A 168 3.18 3.93 -5.02
CA VAL A 168 3.17 4.70 -3.74
C VAL A 168 1.90 4.51 -2.89
N TYR A 169 0.77 4.15 -3.48
CA TYR A 169 -0.48 3.81 -2.79
C TYR A 169 -0.89 2.33 -2.94
N MET A 170 -0.01 1.49 -3.47
CA MET A 170 -0.27 0.07 -3.72
C MET A 170 -1.52 -0.19 -4.57
N TYR A 171 -1.86 0.71 -5.48
CA TYR A 171 -2.92 0.49 -6.46
C TYR A 171 -2.47 -0.48 -7.56
N SER A 172 -3.40 -1.33 -8.01
CA SER A 172 -3.19 -2.22 -9.16
C SER A 172 -3.74 -1.52 -10.41
N SER A 173 -2.88 -0.83 -11.14
CA SER A 173 -3.16 -0.22 -12.44
C SER A 173 -1.85 -0.07 -13.23
N GLU A 174 -1.94 0.30 -14.51
CA GLU A 174 -0.78 0.52 -15.35
C GLU A 174 0.10 1.67 -14.86
N ASN A 175 1.39 1.58 -15.12
CA ASN A 175 2.35 2.65 -14.89
C ASN A 175 2.50 3.49 -16.14
N ALA A 176 2.79 4.78 -15.95
CA ALA A 176 3.04 5.71 -17.05
C ALA A 176 4.02 6.81 -16.65
N PHE A 177 4.63 7.42 -17.65
CA PHE A 177 5.29 8.70 -17.46
C PHE A 177 4.24 9.79 -17.33
N VAL A 178 4.17 10.37 -16.12
CA VAL A 178 3.23 11.44 -15.80
C VAL A 178 4.01 12.73 -15.61
N LYS A 179 3.58 13.78 -16.31
CA LYS A 179 4.05 15.14 -16.10
C LYS A 179 2.91 15.95 -15.46
N PHE A 180 3.21 16.62 -14.37
CA PHE A 180 2.26 17.49 -13.68
C PHE A 180 2.96 18.76 -13.20
N ARG A 181 2.21 19.86 -13.08
CA ARG A 181 2.67 21.13 -12.52
C ARG A 181 2.20 21.22 -11.07
N ILE A 182 3.07 21.74 -10.22
CA ILE A 182 2.79 22.00 -8.81
C ILE A 182 3.15 23.45 -8.44
N VAL A 183 2.54 23.95 -7.37
CA VAL A 183 3.07 25.12 -6.67
C VAL A 183 4.37 24.77 -5.95
N LYS A 184 5.36 25.67 -5.90
CA LYS A 184 6.68 25.37 -5.32
C LYS A 184 6.65 24.93 -3.86
N ALA A 185 5.66 25.37 -3.10
CA ALA A 185 5.47 24.95 -1.71
C ALA A 185 5.32 23.42 -1.55
N MET A 186 4.88 22.71 -2.61
CA MET A 186 4.66 21.25 -2.59
C MET A 186 5.89 20.42 -3.01
N ILE A 187 7.07 21.02 -3.20
CA ILE A 187 8.26 20.28 -3.61
C ILE A 187 8.61 19.18 -2.59
N SER A 188 8.52 19.49 -1.30
CA SER A 188 8.77 18.51 -0.23
C SER A 188 7.78 17.35 -0.27
N ASP A 189 6.48 17.63 -0.41
CA ASP A 189 5.43 16.60 -0.49
C ASP A 189 5.64 15.67 -1.69
N VAL A 190 6.07 16.22 -2.82
CA VAL A 190 6.39 15.43 -4.02
C VAL A 190 7.61 14.53 -3.79
N ILE A 191 8.67 15.06 -3.18
CA ILE A 191 9.88 14.27 -2.88
C ILE A 191 9.58 13.19 -1.85
N ASP A 192 8.79 13.51 -0.81
CA ASP A 192 8.42 12.55 0.24
C ASP A 192 7.57 11.42 -0.31
N LEU A 193 6.66 11.72 -1.27
CA LEU A 193 5.78 10.70 -1.85
C LEU A 193 6.45 9.89 -2.97
N PHE A 194 7.07 10.58 -3.95
CA PHE A 194 7.58 9.94 -5.18
C PHE A 194 9.10 9.69 -5.13
N GLY A 195 9.76 10.18 -4.09
CA GLY A 195 11.21 10.03 -3.91
C GLY A 195 12.04 11.04 -4.71
N LYS A 196 13.36 11.04 -4.47
CA LYS A 196 14.32 11.96 -5.11
C LYS A 196 14.57 11.69 -6.60
N GLY A 197 13.99 10.63 -7.16
CA GLY A 197 14.13 10.26 -8.58
C GLY A 197 13.21 11.04 -9.52
N VAL A 198 12.40 11.97 -9.02
CA VAL A 198 11.57 12.85 -9.85
C VAL A 198 12.43 13.86 -10.61
N ASN A 199 11.98 14.25 -11.80
CA ASN A 199 12.64 15.28 -12.60
C ASN A 199 11.84 16.58 -12.55
N PHE A 200 12.49 17.66 -12.14
CA PHE A 200 11.93 19.01 -12.17
C PHE A 200 12.32 19.75 -13.45
N SER A 201 11.38 20.49 -14.01
CA SER A 201 11.56 21.30 -15.23
C SER A 201 10.59 22.47 -15.26
N GLU A 202 10.80 23.40 -16.20
CA GLU A 202 9.88 24.53 -16.45
C GLU A 202 9.55 25.32 -15.17
N GLU A 203 10.59 25.64 -14.42
CA GLU A 203 10.47 26.39 -13.17
C GLU A 203 10.14 27.87 -13.43
N THR A 204 9.17 28.38 -12.68
CA THR A 204 8.78 29.80 -12.63
C THR A 204 8.91 30.32 -11.21
N ASP A 205 8.53 31.55 -10.92
CA ASP A 205 8.56 32.08 -9.55
C ASP A 205 7.65 31.33 -8.59
N THR A 206 6.50 30.82 -9.07
CA THR A 206 5.45 30.21 -8.24
C THR A 206 5.26 28.72 -8.47
N HIS A 207 5.62 28.19 -9.64
CA HIS A 207 5.33 26.81 -10.03
C HIS A 207 6.56 26.11 -10.61
N VAL A 208 6.49 24.77 -10.63
CA VAL A 208 7.47 23.90 -11.29
C VAL A 208 6.75 22.68 -11.88
N SER A 209 7.24 22.19 -13.01
CA SER A 209 6.77 20.93 -13.60
C SER A 209 7.58 19.75 -13.06
N VAL A 210 6.89 18.66 -12.76
CA VAL A 210 7.44 17.40 -12.27
C VAL A 210 7.16 16.31 -13.28
N SER A 211 8.16 15.46 -13.58
CA SER A 211 8.01 14.27 -14.40
C SER A 211 8.45 13.05 -13.61
N VAL A 212 7.60 11.99 -13.59
CA VAL A 212 7.83 10.76 -12.85
C VAL A 212 7.21 9.58 -13.58
N HIS A 213 7.85 8.41 -13.50
CA HIS A 213 7.24 7.13 -13.90
C HIS A 213 6.54 6.53 -12.68
N VAL A 214 5.22 6.39 -12.74
CA VAL A 214 4.41 6.02 -11.59
C VAL A 214 3.09 5.38 -12.02
N ASN A 215 2.47 4.63 -11.11
CA ASN A 215 1.13 4.13 -11.27
C ASN A 215 0.13 5.27 -11.54
N GLU A 216 -0.61 5.19 -12.65
CA GLU A 216 -1.50 6.28 -13.10
C GLU A 216 -2.57 6.64 -12.07
N ARG A 217 -3.13 5.63 -11.40
CA ARG A 217 -4.14 5.86 -10.37
C ARG A 217 -3.55 6.59 -9.16
N ALA A 218 -2.28 6.35 -8.85
CA ALA A 218 -1.59 7.08 -7.79
C ALA A 218 -1.40 8.55 -8.14
N ALA A 219 -0.98 8.85 -9.38
CA ALA A 219 -0.86 10.22 -9.86
C ALA A 219 -2.22 10.94 -9.92
N GLU A 220 -3.26 10.24 -10.38
CA GLU A 220 -4.64 10.75 -10.38
C GLU A 220 -5.11 11.10 -8.97
N GLN A 221 -4.92 10.19 -8.02
CA GLN A 221 -5.32 10.41 -6.62
C GLN A 221 -4.55 11.57 -5.99
N PHE A 222 -3.24 11.66 -6.23
CA PHE A 222 -2.43 12.76 -5.75
C PHE A 222 -2.94 14.10 -6.30
N ALA A 223 -3.20 14.19 -7.60
CA ALA A 223 -3.71 15.42 -8.21
C ALA A 223 -5.12 15.80 -7.71
N LYS A 224 -6.00 14.81 -7.45
CA LYS A 224 -7.32 15.06 -6.86
C LYS A 224 -7.24 15.58 -5.42
N ASN A 225 -6.32 15.03 -4.63
CA ASN A 225 -6.16 15.42 -3.22
C ASN A 225 -5.63 16.85 -3.07
N TYR A 226 -4.85 17.32 -4.03
CA TYR A 226 -4.18 18.62 -3.97
C TYR A 226 -4.62 19.58 -5.08
N ALA A 227 -5.80 19.36 -5.66
CA ALA A 227 -6.38 20.33 -6.59
C ALA A 227 -6.75 21.64 -5.84
N PRO A 228 -6.50 22.83 -6.40
CA PRO A 228 -5.98 23.11 -7.72
C PRO A 228 -4.44 23.21 -7.83
N ASP A 229 -3.70 22.98 -6.75
CA ASP A 229 -2.25 23.19 -6.65
C ASP A 229 -1.43 22.17 -7.46
N VAL A 230 -2.03 21.03 -7.78
CA VAL A 230 -1.46 19.99 -8.65
C VAL A 230 -2.31 19.83 -9.91
N VAL A 231 -1.67 20.01 -11.08
CA VAL A 231 -2.35 19.93 -12.38
C VAL A 231 -1.61 18.95 -13.29
N ILE A 232 -2.29 17.86 -13.69
CA ILE A 232 -1.76 16.90 -14.66
C ILE A 232 -1.61 17.58 -16.03
N LEU A 233 -0.43 17.47 -16.62
CA LEU A 233 -0.12 17.96 -17.97
C LEU A 233 -0.10 16.82 -18.99
N GLN A 234 0.50 15.69 -18.63
CA GLN A 234 0.62 14.50 -19.47
C GLN A 234 0.47 13.23 -18.62
N PRO A 235 -0.03 12.12 -19.20
CA PRO A 235 -0.57 11.99 -20.55
C PRO A 235 -1.92 12.70 -20.72
N LYS A 236 -2.26 13.08 -21.94
CA LYS A 236 -3.49 13.84 -22.25
C LYS A 236 -4.75 13.11 -21.77
N ARG A 237 -4.81 11.77 -21.94
CA ARG A 237 -5.96 10.97 -21.48
C ARG A 237 -6.20 11.11 -19.98
N LEU A 238 -5.13 11.08 -19.16
CA LEU A 238 -5.24 11.23 -17.70
C LEU A 238 -5.66 12.66 -17.32
N ARG A 239 -5.09 13.67 -17.99
CA ARG A 239 -5.47 15.08 -17.79
C ARG A 239 -6.95 15.30 -18.10
N ASP A 240 -7.41 14.81 -19.25
CA ASP A 240 -8.79 15.02 -19.69
C ASP A 240 -9.78 14.28 -18.77
N LYS A 241 -9.46 13.04 -18.36
CA LYS A 241 -10.23 12.29 -17.35
C LYS A 241 -10.33 13.09 -16.04
N LEU A 242 -9.20 13.58 -15.53
CA LEU A 242 -9.19 14.32 -14.26
C LEU A 242 -10.01 15.62 -14.35
N ARG A 243 -9.89 16.35 -15.46
CA ARG A 243 -10.72 17.55 -15.70
C ARG A 243 -12.21 17.23 -15.65
N ASP A 244 -12.62 16.13 -16.31
CA ASP A 244 -14.02 15.71 -16.35
C ASP A 244 -14.53 15.23 -14.97
N ASP A 245 -13.68 14.56 -14.20
CA ASP A 245 -13.98 14.15 -12.82
C ASP A 245 -14.10 15.36 -11.88
N LEU A 246 -13.20 16.34 -11.99
CA LEU A 246 -13.26 17.58 -11.20
C LEU A 246 -14.50 18.42 -11.55
N LYS A 247 -14.89 18.45 -12.84
CA LYS A 247 -16.12 19.11 -13.26
C LYS A 247 -17.37 18.45 -12.61
N LYS A 248 -17.46 17.12 -12.63
CA LYS A 248 -18.54 16.40 -11.93
C LYS A 248 -18.52 16.66 -10.43
N SER A 249 -17.33 16.76 -9.84
CA SER A 249 -17.21 17.08 -8.42
C SER A 249 -17.73 18.48 -8.13
N TRP A 250 -17.41 19.47 -8.97
CA TRP A 250 -17.92 20.83 -8.85
C TRP A 250 -19.46 20.87 -9.00
N GLU A 251 -20.01 20.22 -10.02
CA GLU A 251 -21.45 20.10 -10.25
C GLU A 251 -22.19 19.50 -9.04
N ALA A 252 -21.59 18.52 -8.35
CA ALA A 252 -22.17 17.90 -7.15
C ALA A 252 -22.23 18.81 -5.90
N TYR A 253 -21.59 19.98 -5.92
CA TYR A 253 -21.70 21.00 -4.87
C TYR A 253 -22.67 22.13 -5.22
N GLU A 254 -23.26 22.12 -6.42
CA GLU A 254 -24.25 23.10 -6.84
C GLU A 254 -25.71 22.66 -6.52
N ASP A 255 -25.91 21.37 -6.17
CA ASP A 255 -27.19 20.79 -5.73
C ASP A 255 -27.37 20.95 -4.18
#